data_28248f45dfe6056c91de0f2983489af9
#
_entry.id   28248f45dfe6056c91de0f2983489af9
#
_cell.length_a   1.000
_cell.length_b   1.000
_cell.length_c   1.000
_cell.angle_alpha   90.00
_cell.angle_beta   90.00
_cell.angle_gamma   90.00
#
_symmetry.space_group_name_H-M   'P 1'
#
loop_
_entity.id
_entity.type
_entity.pdbx_description
1 polymer ?
#
loop_
_entity_poly.entity_id
_entity_poly.type
_entity_poly.pdbx_seq_one_letter_code
_entity_poly.pdbx_strand_id
1 'polypeptide(L)'
;MQVLALLAGLLLASPAAATEERALVAAASDLQFALEAVAARFQEESGQEVRLSFGSSGNFARQIRQGAGFELFLSADEAYVEMLADAGLTQDEGVLYALGRLVIIVPGNSSVKADAELNELEAALEDGRLRRFAIANPEHAPYGARAAEVLRHKGLWEAIQPALILGENVSQAAQFAVSGNAEGGLVAYSLARSTALSERGDSALLPESWHSPLRQRMVLMKGAGPTAQAFYAYLQQPEARRILADYGFELPPDMDEKDG
;
A
#
# COMPACT_ATOMS: atom_id res chain seq x y z
N MET A 1 -36.98 -53.76 49.06
CA MET A 1 -35.76 -53.78 48.23
C MET A 1 -35.92 -52.66 47.18
N GLN A 2 -35.33 -51.53 47.45
CA GLN A 2 -35.33 -50.41 46.48
C GLN A 2 -33.97 -50.39 45.76
N VAL A 3 -34.02 -50.49 44.43
CA VAL A 3 -32.84 -50.38 43.55
C VAL A 3 -32.67 -48.91 43.11
N LEU A 4 -31.63 -48.27 43.60
CA LEU A 4 -31.25 -46.94 43.26
C LEU A 4 -30.42 -46.97 41.98
N ALA A 5 -30.93 -46.50 40.84
CA ALA A 5 -30.19 -46.37 39.58
C ALA A 5 -29.43 -44.99 39.57
N LEU A 6 -28.10 -45.06 39.60
CA LEU A 6 -27.21 -43.90 39.38
C LEU A 6 -27.09 -43.65 37.91
N LEU A 7 -27.66 -42.52 37.41
CA LEU A 7 -27.37 -41.99 36.09
C LEU A 7 -26.08 -41.14 36.16
N ALA A 8 -25.00 -41.67 35.60
CA ALA A 8 -23.77 -40.90 35.36
C ALA A 8 -23.95 -40.04 34.09
N GLY A 9 -24.15 -38.73 34.25
CA GLY A 9 -24.18 -37.78 33.15
C GLY A 9 -22.76 -37.53 32.62
N LEU A 10 -22.49 -37.95 31.37
CA LEU A 10 -21.27 -37.66 30.64
C LEU A 10 -21.40 -36.23 30.12
N LEU A 11 -20.73 -35.24 30.74
CA LEU A 11 -20.54 -33.89 30.22
C LEU A 11 -19.57 -33.95 29.04
N LEU A 12 -20.09 -33.95 27.83
CA LEU A 12 -19.30 -33.70 26.61
C LEU A 12 -18.88 -32.21 26.60
N ALA A 13 -17.65 -31.95 27.01
CA ALA A 13 -17.03 -30.66 26.81
C ALA A 13 -16.82 -30.49 25.29
N SER A 14 -17.67 -29.69 24.64
CA SER A 14 -17.40 -29.21 23.27
C SER A 14 -16.10 -28.41 23.33
N PRO A 15 -15.11 -28.66 22.44
CA PRO A 15 -13.96 -27.78 22.31
C PRO A 15 -14.51 -26.40 21.87
N ALA A 16 -14.27 -25.39 22.69
CA ALA A 16 -14.47 -24.02 22.27
C ALA A 16 -13.58 -23.83 21.02
N ALA A 17 -14.20 -23.62 19.86
CA ALA A 17 -13.48 -23.16 18.68
C ALA A 17 -12.80 -21.85 19.10
N ALA A 18 -11.49 -21.89 19.26
CA ALA A 18 -10.71 -20.66 19.38
C ALA A 18 -11.06 -19.83 18.13
N THR A 19 -11.68 -18.68 18.30
CA THR A 19 -11.77 -17.69 17.24
C THR A 19 -10.33 -17.36 16.91
N GLU A 20 -9.83 -17.86 15.77
CA GLU A 20 -8.52 -17.46 15.26
C GLU A 20 -8.55 -15.95 15.12
N GLU A 21 -7.84 -15.27 16.00
CA GLU A 21 -7.75 -13.83 16.03
C GLU A 21 -6.91 -13.42 14.82
N ARG A 22 -7.60 -12.90 13.77
CA ARG A 22 -6.95 -12.48 12.54
C ARG A 22 -6.11 -11.25 12.83
N ALA A 23 -4.82 -11.29 12.54
CA ALA A 23 -3.93 -10.16 12.72
C ALA A 23 -4.38 -8.96 11.86
N LEU A 24 -4.47 -7.79 12.49
CA LEU A 24 -4.85 -6.54 11.81
C LEU A 24 -3.62 -5.89 11.17
N VAL A 25 -3.65 -5.74 9.86
CA VAL A 25 -2.56 -5.16 9.07
C VAL A 25 -3.00 -3.84 8.45
N ALA A 26 -2.30 -2.76 8.78
CA ALA A 26 -2.40 -1.47 8.10
C ALA A 26 -1.38 -1.42 6.95
N ALA A 27 -1.81 -1.20 5.73
CA ALA A 27 -0.95 -1.17 4.56
C ALA A 27 -1.20 0.05 3.69
N ALA A 28 -0.14 0.66 3.20
CA ALA A 28 -0.23 1.70 2.19
C ALA A 28 -0.97 1.17 0.95
N SER A 29 -1.84 1.98 0.39
CA SER A 29 -2.81 1.51 -0.62
C SER A 29 -2.22 1.18 -1.98
N ASP A 30 -0.97 1.54 -2.24
CA ASP A 30 -0.21 1.08 -3.41
C ASP A 30 0.06 -0.43 -3.38
N LEU A 31 0.03 -1.03 -2.18
CA LEU A 31 0.17 -2.48 -1.98
C LEU A 31 -1.10 -3.28 -2.28
N GLN A 32 -2.24 -2.65 -2.51
CA GLN A 32 -3.55 -3.31 -2.49
C GLN A 32 -3.54 -4.66 -3.19
N PHE A 33 -3.26 -4.71 -4.48
CA PHE A 33 -3.32 -5.96 -5.26
C PHE A 33 -2.16 -6.93 -4.93
N ALA A 34 -0.97 -6.39 -4.73
CA ALA A 34 0.20 -7.21 -4.40
C ALA A 34 0.05 -7.89 -3.04
N LEU A 35 -0.37 -7.13 -2.02
CA LEU A 35 -0.50 -7.66 -0.65
C LEU A 35 -1.69 -8.61 -0.51
N GLU A 36 -2.77 -8.39 -1.26
CA GLU A 36 -3.88 -9.35 -1.36
C GLU A 36 -3.38 -10.69 -1.93
N ALA A 37 -2.55 -10.68 -2.98
CA ALA A 37 -1.94 -11.88 -3.54
C ALA A 37 -0.98 -12.56 -2.56
N VAL A 38 -0.15 -11.81 -1.85
CA VAL A 38 0.75 -12.34 -0.80
C VAL A 38 -0.05 -12.95 0.34
N ALA A 39 -1.10 -12.28 0.81
CA ALA A 39 -1.93 -12.78 1.91
C ALA A 39 -2.68 -14.06 1.54
N ALA A 40 -3.18 -14.17 0.30
CA ALA A 40 -3.81 -15.40 -0.19
C ALA A 40 -2.80 -16.56 -0.20
N ARG A 41 -1.57 -16.31 -0.66
CA ARG A 41 -0.51 -17.32 -0.67
C ARG A 41 -0.08 -17.72 0.74
N PHE A 42 0.04 -16.75 1.65
CA PHE A 42 0.30 -17.01 3.07
C PHE A 42 -0.77 -17.92 3.70
N GLN A 43 -2.04 -17.64 3.41
CA GLN A 43 -3.16 -18.45 3.90
C GLN A 43 -3.11 -19.89 3.34
N GLU A 44 -2.82 -20.07 2.05
CA GLU A 44 -2.67 -21.39 1.43
C GLU A 44 -1.56 -22.22 2.08
N GLU A 45 -0.42 -21.60 2.42
CA GLU A 45 0.75 -22.29 2.94
C GLU A 45 0.72 -22.51 4.45
N SER A 46 0.20 -21.54 5.22
CA SER A 46 0.22 -21.58 6.69
C SER A 46 -1.10 -21.95 7.34
N GLY A 47 -2.22 -21.85 6.60
CA GLY A 47 -3.58 -21.94 7.15
C GLY A 47 -3.99 -20.71 7.98
N GLN A 48 -3.10 -19.72 8.16
CA GLN A 48 -3.39 -18.52 8.94
C GLN A 48 -3.93 -17.41 8.04
N GLU A 49 -4.77 -16.54 8.60
CA GLU A 49 -5.42 -15.47 7.87
C GLU A 49 -5.11 -14.10 8.51
N VAL A 50 -4.86 -13.08 7.67
CA VAL A 50 -4.67 -11.70 8.10
C VAL A 50 -5.82 -10.83 7.60
N ARG A 51 -6.12 -9.77 8.33
CA ARG A 51 -7.09 -8.76 7.93
C ARG A 51 -6.37 -7.51 7.43
N LEU A 52 -6.40 -7.29 6.12
CA LEU A 52 -5.77 -6.15 5.47
C LEU A 52 -6.68 -4.93 5.51
N SER A 53 -6.08 -3.77 5.81
CA SER A 53 -6.71 -2.46 5.70
C SER A 53 -5.81 -1.57 4.85
N PHE A 54 -6.36 -0.98 3.78
CA PHE A 54 -5.60 -0.15 2.86
C PHE A 54 -5.95 1.33 3.00
N GLY A 55 -4.93 2.20 3.02
CA GLY A 55 -5.12 3.63 3.18
C GLY A 55 -3.84 4.43 2.94
N SER A 56 -3.81 5.69 3.32
CA SER A 56 -2.57 6.48 3.28
C SER A 56 -1.71 6.22 4.51
N SER A 57 -0.39 6.18 4.32
CA SER A 57 0.58 5.91 5.39
C SER A 57 0.46 6.91 6.54
N GLY A 58 0.30 8.21 6.24
CA GLY A 58 0.17 9.23 7.27
C GLY A 58 -1.11 9.11 8.10
N ASN A 59 -2.24 8.68 7.48
CA ASN A 59 -3.47 8.44 8.22
C ASN A 59 -3.36 7.23 9.13
N PHE A 60 -2.76 6.13 8.67
CA PHE A 60 -2.51 4.97 9.53
C PHE A 60 -1.54 5.29 10.67
N ALA A 61 -0.44 5.98 10.40
CA ALA A 61 0.49 6.40 11.46
C ALA A 61 -0.19 7.26 12.53
N ARG A 62 -1.10 8.17 12.13
CA ARG A 62 -1.92 8.95 13.06
C ARG A 62 -2.88 8.07 13.87
N GLN A 63 -3.59 7.13 13.23
CA GLN A 63 -4.50 6.20 13.91
C GLN A 63 -3.75 5.30 14.90
N ILE A 64 -2.58 4.78 14.54
CA ILE A 64 -1.72 3.98 15.42
C ILE A 64 -1.31 4.79 16.65
N ARG A 65 -0.88 6.04 16.47
CA ARG A 65 -0.57 6.94 17.59
C ARG A 65 -1.75 7.24 18.49
N GLN A 66 -2.98 7.13 17.98
CA GLN A 66 -4.24 7.28 18.72
C GLN A 66 -4.72 5.96 19.35
N GLY A 67 -3.94 4.88 19.25
CA GLY A 67 -4.24 3.60 19.87
C GLY A 67 -5.05 2.63 18.99
N ALA A 68 -5.07 2.81 17.66
CA ALA A 68 -5.66 1.81 16.77
C ALA A 68 -4.90 0.48 16.89
N GLY A 69 -5.64 -0.63 17.01
CA GLY A 69 -5.13 -1.97 17.32
C GLY A 69 -4.52 -2.70 16.12
N PHE A 70 -3.80 -2.02 15.23
CA PHE A 70 -3.03 -2.67 14.17
C PHE A 70 -1.82 -3.38 14.78
N GLU A 71 -1.47 -4.54 14.24
CA GLU A 71 -0.37 -5.36 14.70
C GLU A 71 0.85 -5.32 13.77
N LEU A 72 0.61 -5.02 12.48
CA LEU A 72 1.64 -4.84 11.46
C LEU A 72 1.29 -3.59 10.64
N PHE A 73 2.30 -2.76 10.37
CA PHE A 73 2.18 -1.57 9.54
C PHE A 73 3.17 -1.63 8.37
N LEU A 74 2.65 -1.50 7.14
CA LEU A 74 3.44 -1.39 5.91
C LEU A 74 3.24 0.02 5.34
N SER A 75 4.28 0.84 5.43
CA SER A 75 4.26 2.25 4.99
C SER A 75 4.92 2.42 3.64
N ALA A 76 4.38 3.29 2.80
CA ALA A 76 5.00 3.71 1.53
C ALA A 76 6.10 4.78 1.72
N ASP A 77 6.33 5.24 2.96
CA ASP A 77 7.44 6.14 3.32
C ASP A 77 7.97 5.73 4.69
N GLU A 78 9.28 5.42 4.76
CA GLU A 78 9.93 4.94 5.99
C GLU A 78 9.84 5.94 7.15
N ALA A 79 9.76 7.24 6.88
CA ALA A 79 9.67 8.27 7.93
C ALA A 79 8.46 8.08 8.87
N TYR A 80 7.35 7.50 8.39
CA TYR A 80 6.22 7.20 9.28
C TYR A 80 6.49 6.03 10.23
N VAL A 81 7.28 5.04 9.79
CA VAL A 81 7.70 3.92 10.66
C VAL A 81 8.71 4.42 11.69
N GLU A 82 9.70 5.20 11.27
CA GLU A 82 10.70 5.82 12.16
C GLU A 82 10.02 6.67 13.25
N MET A 83 9.05 7.51 12.86
CA MET A 83 8.26 8.30 13.82
C MET A 83 7.51 7.44 14.86
N LEU A 84 6.99 6.27 14.46
CA LEU A 84 6.32 5.35 15.38
C LEU A 84 7.32 4.62 16.28
N ALA A 85 8.49 4.28 15.76
CA ALA A 85 9.59 3.68 16.51
C ALA A 85 10.12 4.64 17.58
N ASP A 86 10.35 5.90 17.22
CA ASP A 86 10.75 6.97 18.14
C ASP A 86 9.72 7.20 19.26
N ALA A 87 8.44 7.04 18.93
CA ALA A 87 7.35 7.10 19.91
C ALA A 87 7.24 5.83 20.77
N GLY A 88 8.10 4.83 20.55
CA GLY A 88 8.11 3.58 21.30
C GLY A 88 6.88 2.69 21.06
N LEU A 89 6.23 2.78 19.90
CA LEU A 89 5.02 2.02 19.57
C LEU A 89 5.30 0.72 18.80
N THR A 90 6.52 0.54 18.28
CA THR A 90 6.95 -0.61 17.49
C THR A 90 7.84 -1.56 18.28
N GLN A 91 8.02 -2.78 17.80
CA GLN A 91 8.94 -3.75 18.41
C GLN A 91 10.42 -3.37 18.16
N ASP A 92 10.71 -2.88 16.97
CA ASP A 92 12.01 -2.45 16.47
C ASP A 92 11.86 -1.31 15.43
N GLU A 93 12.89 -1.06 14.64
CA GLU A 93 12.88 -0.05 13.56
C GLU A 93 12.25 -0.57 12.25
N GLY A 94 11.81 -1.82 12.22
CA GLY A 94 11.27 -2.48 11.03
C GLY A 94 12.29 -2.69 9.92
N VAL A 95 11.82 -3.19 8.77
CA VAL A 95 12.66 -3.47 7.61
C VAL A 95 12.17 -2.76 6.36
N LEU A 96 13.12 -2.33 5.51
CA LEU A 96 12.83 -1.86 4.17
C LEU A 96 12.44 -3.08 3.32
N TYR A 97 11.21 -3.09 2.79
CA TYR A 97 10.71 -4.23 2.01
C TYR A 97 10.61 -3.96 0.52
N ALA A 98 10.49 -2.68 0.12
CA ALA A 98 10.34 -2.30 -1.29
C ALA A 98 10.75 -0.84 -1.54
N LEU A 99 10.96 -0.53 -2.82
CA LEU A 99 11.00 0.83 -3.35
C LEU A 99 9.84 0.99 -4.33
N GLY A 100 9.04 2.03 -4.11
CA GLY A 100 7.89 2.34 -4.96
C GLY A 100 8.30 3.19 -6.17
N ARG A 101 7.52 3.08 -7.26
CA ARG A 101 7.70 3.85 -8.50
C ARG A 101 6.44 4.65 -8.82
N LEU A 102 6.63 5.83 -9.40
CA LEU A 102 5.54 6.72 -9.82
C LEU A 102 5.32 6.64 -11.33
N VAL A 103 4.05 6.64 -11.76
CA VAL A 103 3.66 6.70 -13.17
C VAL A 103 2.64 7.81 -13.40
N ILE A 104 2.61 8.34 -14.63
CA ILE A 104 1.39 8.96 -15.15
C ILE A 104 0.50 7.84 -15.70
N ILE A 105 -0.79 7.85 -15.36
CA ILE A 105 -1.80 7.00 -15.97
C ILE A 105 -2.88 7.88 -16.59
N VAL A 106 -3.34 7.51 -17.79
CA VAL A 106 -4.40 8.21 -18.52
C VAL A 106 -5.44 7.22 -19.01
N PRO A 107 -6.75 7.52 -18.91
CA PRO A 107 -7.78 6.64 -19.46
C PRO A 107 -7.70 6.58 -20.98
N GLY A 108 -8.09 5.44 -21.59
CA GLY A 108 -7.96 5.23 -23.03
C GLY A 108 -8.73 6.23 -23.91
N ASN A 109 -9.70 6.96 -23.35
CA ASN A 109 -10.45 8.03 -24.03
C ASN A 109 -9.98 9.44 -23.67
N SER A 110 -8.83 9.58 -22.99
CA SER A 110 -8.28 10.89 -22.61
C SER A 110 -7.80 11.68 -23.82
N SER A 111 -7.91 13.00 -23.71
CA SER A 111 -7.26 13.93 -24.64
C SER A 111 -5.75 14.12 -24.37
N VAL A 112 -5.27 13.60 -23.25
CA VAL A 112 -3.85 13.57 -22.85
C VAL A 112 -3.32 12.16 -23.10
N LYS A 113 -2.06 12.04 -23.49
CA LYS A 113 -1.38 10.75 -23.62
C LYS A 113 -0.44 10.52 -22.43
N ALA A 114 -0.24 9.24 -22.07
CA ALA A 114 0.78 8.87 -21.10
C ALA A 114 2.16 9.13 -21.69
N ASP A 115 2.90 10.05 -21.08
CA ASP A 115 4.23 10.47 -21.52
C ASP A 115 5.14 10.59 -20.29
N ALA A 116 6.25 9.85 -20.29
CA ALA A 116 7.20 9.82 -19.19
C ALA A 116 7.85 11.18 -18.90
N GLU A 117 7.95 12.04 -19.91
CA GLU A 117 8.50 13.38 -19.78
C GLU A 117 7.44 14.43 -19.39
N LEU A 118 6.16 14.08 -19.28
CA LEU A 118 5.02 14.94 -18.98
C LEU A 118 4.81 16.12 -19.96
N ASN A 119 5.36 16.04 -21.18
CA ASN A 119 5.21 17.09 -22.19
C ASN A 119 3.76 17.20 -22.67
N GLU A 120 3.05 16.05 -22.80
CA GLU A 120 1.63 16.04 -23.14
C GLU A 120 0.75 16.63 -22.03
N LEU A 121 1.13 16.42 -20.75
CA LEU A 121 0.46 17.04 -19.61
C LEU A 121 0.67 18.58 -19.63
N GLU A 122 1.89 19.04 -19.88
CA GLU A 122 2.23 20.46 -20.02
C GLU A 122 1.43 21.12 -21.15
N ALA A 123 1.44 20.52 -22.35
CA ALA A 123 0.68 21.03 -23.48
C ALA A 123 -0.84 21.07 -23.20
N ALA A 124 -1.36 20.06 -22.49
CA ALA A 124 -2.79 20.02 -22.14
C ALA A 124 -3.19 21.05 -21.09
N LEU A 125 -2.27 21.45 -20.22
CA LEU A 125 -2.45 22.60 -19.32
C LEU A 125 -2.48 23.92 -20.07
N GLU A 126 -1.52 24.14 -20.99
CA GLU A 126 -1.38 25.36 -21.76
C GLU A 126 -2.57 25.63 -22.71
N ASP A 127 -3.07 24.58 -23.37
CA ASP A 127 -4.19 24.69 -24.32
C ASP A 127 -5.58 24.49 -23.70
N GLY A 128 -5.64 24.26 -22.37
CA GLY A 128 -6.89 24.16 -21.61
C GLY A 128 -7.64 22.83 -21.78
N ARG A 129 -7.02 21.79 -22.36
CA ARG A 129 -7.58 20.43 -22.43
C ARG A 129 -7.61 19.73 -21.08
N LEU A 130 -6.68 20.07 -20.17
CA LEU A 130 -6.62 19.50 -18.83
C LEU A 130 -7.62 20.19 -17.91
N ARG A 131 -8.69 19.50 -17.55
CA ARG A 131 -9.72 20.00 -16.64
C ARG A 131 -9.63 19.40 -15.25
N ARG A 132 -9.23 18.11 -15.18
CA ARG A 132 -9.13 17.35 -13.93
C ARG A 132 -7.97 16.38 -14.01
N PHE A 133 -7.16 16.37 -12.95
CA PHE A 133 -6.01 15.49 -12.84
C PHE A 133 -5.87 14.94 -11.42
N ALA A 134 -5.73 13.64 -11.28
CA ALA A 134 -5.78 12.97 -9.99
C ALA A 134 -4.38 12.77 -9.40
N ILE A 135 -4.22 13.12 -8.13
CA ILE A 135 -3.10 12.70 -7.28
C ILE A 135 -3.62 12.30 -5.91
N ALA A 136 -2.88 11.51 -5.14
CA ALA A 136 -3.18 11.33 -3.72
C ALA A 136 -2.94 12.65 -2.96
N ASN A 137 -3.62 12.85 -1.83
CA ASN A 137 -3.44 14.06 -1.03
C ASN A 137 -2.01 14.14 -0.47
N PRO A 138 -1.21 15.15 -0.87
CA PRO A 138 0.20 15.28 -0.47
C PRO A 138 0.43 15.44 1.04
N GLU A 139 -0.61 15.86 1.80
CA GLU A 139 -0.48 16.12 3.24
C GLU A 139 -0.26 14.84 4.06
N HIS A 140 -0.72 13.68 3.55
CA HIS A 140 -0.68 12.44 4.33
C HIS A 140 -0.43 11.17 3.49
N ALA A 141 -0.40 11.30 2.15
CA ALA A 141 -0.13 10.18 1.26
C ALA A 141 1.25 10.33 0.60
N PRO A 142 2.20 9.39 0.81
CA PRO A 142 3.55 9.48 0.25
C PRO A 142 3.57 9.66 -1.26
N TYR A 143 2.77 8.89 -2.00
CA TYR A 143 2.67 9.04 -3.46
C TYR A 143 2.14 10.42 -3.89
N GLY A 144 1.28 11.04 -3.09
CA GLY A 144 0.82 12.41 -3.32
C GLY A 144 1.94 13.42 -3.11
N ALA A 145 2.74 13.26 -2.07
CA ALA A 145 3.91 14.11 -1.83
C ALA A 145 4.92 13.99 -2.98
N ARG A 146 5.22 12.78 -3.47
CA ARG A 146 6.12 12.56 -4.62
C ARG A 146 5.51 13.07 -5.92
N ALA A 147 4.20 12.95 -6.13
CA ALA A 147 3.53 13.58 -7.28
C ALA A 147 3.68 15.09 -7.27
N ALA A 148 3.53 15.73 -6.11
CA ALA A 148 3.77 17.17 -5.98
C ALA A 148 5.24 17.56 -6.24
N GLU A 149 6.22 16.74 -5.82
CA GLU A 149 7.64 16.93 -6.13
C GLU A 149 7.89 16.88 -7.64
N VAL A 150 7.36 15.87 -8.33
CA VAL A 150 7.45 15.73 -9.80
C VAL A 150 6.86 16.95 -10.51
N LEU A 151 5.66 17.36 -10.12
CA LEU A 151 4.99 18.52 -10.72
C LEU A 151 5.76 19.84 -10.48
N ARG A 152 6.40 20.00 -9.30
CA ARG A 152 7.29 21.12 -9.01
C ARG A 152 8.56 21.05 -9.84
N HIS A 153 9.18 19.88 -9.97
CA HIS A 153 10.37 19.66 -10.79
C HIS A 153 10.14 20.09 -12.25
N LYS A 154 8.95 19.77 -12.78
CA LYS A 154 8.53 20.18 -14.14
C LYS A 154 8.03 21.61 -14.24
N GLY A 155 7.92 22.36 -13.12
CA GLY A 155 7.36 23.72 -13.12
C GLY A 155 5.84 23.79 -13.30
N LEU A 156 5.14 22.64 -13.21
CA LEU A 156 3.70 22.53 -13.48
C LEU A 156 2.83 22.71 -12.23
N TRP A 157 3.42 22.69 -11.02
CA TRP A 157 2.68 22.63 -9.77
C TRP A 157 1.64 23.74 -9.61
N GLU A 158 2.02 24.99 -9.85
CA GLU A 158 1.11 26.13 -9.68
C GLU A 158 -0.02 26.14 -10.73
N ALA A 159 0.31 25.80 -11.97
CA ALA A 159 -0.65 25.80 -13.07
C ALA A 159 -1.68 24.67 -12.94
N ILE A 160 -1.30 23.50 -12.40
CA ILE A 160 -2.18 22.34 -12.34
C ILE A 160 -3.12 22.36 -11.11
N GLN A 161 -2.80 23.12 -10.05
CA GLN A 161 -3.58 23.12 -8.81
C GLN A 161 -5.10 23.29 -8.99
N PRO A 162 -5.60 24.19 -9.86
CA PRO A 162 -7.04 24.33 -10.08
C PRO A 162 -7.72 23.08 -10.68
N ALA A 163 -6.94 22.23 -11.34
CA ALA A 163 -7.41 21.00 -11.96
C ALA A 163 -7.25 19.75 -11.05
N LEU A 164 -6.56 19.87 -9.91
CA LEU A 164 -6.27 18.71 -9.07
C LEU A 164 -7.53 18.13 -8.42
N ILE A 165 -7.64 16.81 -8.49
CA ILE A 165 -8.55 15.99 -7.69
C ILE A 165 -7.69 15.20 -6.72
N LEU A 166 -7.92 15.41 -5.42
CA LEU A 166 -7.15 14.74 -4.36
C LEU A 166 -7.85 13.46 -3.90
N GLY A 167 -7.19 12.33 -4.09
CA GLY A 167 -7.59 11.06 -3.48
C GLY A 167 -7.10 10.99 -2.04
N GLU A 168 -7.88 10.40 -1.14
CA GLU A 168 -7.51 10.16 0.25
C GLU A 168 -6.25 9.28 0.37
N ASN A 169 -6.01 8.44 -0.62
CA ASN A 169 -4.84 7.60 -0.79
C ASN A 169 -4.56 7.36 -2.28
N VAL A 170 -3.45 6.71 -2.62
CA VAL A 170 -3.05 6.55 -4.02
C VAL A 170 -3.92 5.57 -4.80
N SER A 171 -4.58 4.61 -4.16
CA SER A 171 -5.56 3.72 -4.83
C SER A 171 -6.81 4.50 -5.24
N GLN A 172 -7.32 5.40 -4.40
CA GLN A 172 -8.43 6.28 -4.77
C GLN A 172 -8.04 7.27 -5.89
N ALA A 173 -6.83 7.83 -5.82
CA ALA A 173 -6.32 8.68 -6.91
C ALA A 173 -6.24 7.91 -8.23
N ALA A 174 -5.79 6.66 -8.21
CA ALA A 174 -5.74 5.81 -9.39
C ALA A 174 -7.15 5.52 -9.96
N GLN A 175 -8.13 5.27 -9.09
CA GLN A 175 -9.52 5.11 -9.51
C GLN A 175 -10.07 6.39 -10.15
N PHE A 176 -9.79 7.57 -9.59
CA PHE A 176 -10.19 8.85 -10.19
C PHE A 176 -9.53 9.05 -11.56
N ALA A 177 -8.24 8.75 -11.70
CA ALA A 177 -7.49 8.91 -12.94
C ALA A 177 -8.08 8.10 -14.10
N VAL A 178 -8.59 6.88 -13.84
CA VAL A 178 -9.16 6.02 -14.90
C VAL A 178 -10.68 5.99 -14.94
N SER A 179 -11.36 6.85 -14.17
CA SER A 179 -12.84 6.88 -14.09
C SER A 179 -13.51 7.47 -15.33
N GLY A 180 -12.74 8.13 -16.21
CA GLY A 180 -13.27 8.92 -17.33
C GLY A 180 -13.75 10.33 -16.95
N ASN A 181 -13.64 10.70 -15.66
CA ASN A 181 -13.95 12.04 -15.15
C ASN A 181 -12.69 12.90 -14.90
N ALA A 182 -11.51 12.36 -15.18
CA ALA A 182 -10.22 13.03 -15.18
C ALA A 182 -9.47 12.67 -16.46
N GLU A 183 -8.60 13.55 -16.89
CA GLU A 183 -7.74 13.32 -18.06
C GLU A 183 -6.56 12.40 -17.74
N GLY A 184 -6.31 12.14 -16.45
CA GLY A 184 -5.27 11.24 -15.96
C GLY A 184 -4.91 11.49 -14.50
N GLY A 185 -3.75 10.97 -14.08
CA GLY A 185 -3.22 11.17 -12.72
C GLY A 185 -1.79 10.67 -12.55
N LEU A 186 -1.13 11.11 -11.47
CA LEU A 186 0.13 10.54 -11.02
C LEU A 186 -0.15 9.55 -9.88
N VAL A 187 0.20 8.28 -10.10
CA VAL A 187 -0.17 7.17 -9.22
C VAL A 187 0.97 6.16 -9.06
N ALA A 188 0.76 5.17 -8.19
CA ALA A 188 1.72 4.10 -8.00
C ALA A 188 1.80 3.17 -9.22
N TYR A 189 3.01 2.82 -9.63
CA TYR A 189 3.24 1.85 -10.70
C TYR A 189 2.64 0.49 -10.37
N SER A 190 2.73 0.05 -9.13
CA SER A 190 2.13 -1.20 -8.65
C SER A 190 0.62 -1.30 -8.91
N LEU A 191 -0.10 -0.19 -8.77
CA LEU A 191 -1.53 -0.14 -9.09
C LEU A 191 -1.75 -0.17 -10.59
N ALA A 192 -0.99 0.60 -11.36
CA ALA A 192 -1.11 0.67 -12.82
C ALA A 192 -0.83 -0.70 -13.49
N ARG A 193 0.01 -1.54 -12.89
CA ARG A 193 0.28 -2.91 -13.36
C ARG A 193 -0.86 -3.90 -13.09
N SER A 194 -1.77 -3.59 -12.18
CA SER A 194 -2.91 -4.47 -11.93
C SER A 194 -3.82 -4.55 -13.17
N THR A 195 -4.41 -5.72 -13.41
CA THR A 195 -5.39 -5.90 -14.51
C THR A 195 -6.53 -4.91 -14.39
N ALA A 196 -6.97 -4.59 -13.17
CA ALA A 196 -8.05 -3.66 -12.89
C ALA A 196 -7.80 -2.24 -13.44
N LEU A 197 -6.53 -1.80 -13.54
CA LEU A 197 -6.18 -0.47 -14.05
C LEU A 197 -5.56 -0.51 -15.44
N SER A 198 -4.71 -1.50 -15.75
CA SER A 198 -4.03 -1.62 -17.04
C SER A 198 -4.99 -1.80 -18.23
N GLU A 199 -6.16 -2.39 -18.01
CA GLU A 199 -7.21 -2.52 -19.04
C GLU A 199 -8.01 -1.21 -19.24
N ARG A 200 -7.86 -0.22 -18.36
CA ARG A 200 -8.63 1.02 -18.37
C ARG A 200 -7.86 2.25 -18.81
N GLY A 201 -6.54 2.14 -18.91
CA GLY A 201 -5.71 3.28 -19.31
C GLY A 201 -4.27 2.89 -19.61
N ASP A 202 -3.61 3.76 -20.35
CA ASP A 202 -2.18 3.68 -20.63
C ASP A 202 -1.38 4.34 -19.52
N SER A 203 -0.19 3.84 -19.25
CA SER A 203 0.72 4.42 -18.25
C SER A 203 2.14 4.56 -18.77
N ALA A 204 2.85 5.57 -18.24
CA ALA A 204 4.28 5.77 -18.50
C ALA A 204 5.02 6.00 -17.17
N LEU A 205 6.14 5.30 -17.00
CA LEU A 205 6.98 5.37 -15.80
C LEU A 205 7.74 6.70 -15.78
N LEU A 206 7.68 7.40 -14.63
CA LEU A 206 8.36 8.68 -14.45
C LEU A 206 9.83 8.48 -14.01
N PRO A 207 10.73 9.41 -14.37
CA PRO A 207 12.10 9.38 -13.89
C PRO A 207 12.18 9.50 -12.35
N GLU A 208 12.96 8.61 -11.72
CA GLU A 208 13.16 8.62 -10.26
C GLU A 208 13.86 9.87 -9.75
N SER A 209 14.69 10.49 -10.59
CA SER A 209 15.42 11.69 -10.23
C SER A 209 14.55 12.93 -10.01
N TRP A 210 13.26 12.87 -10.33
CA TRP A 210 12.33 13.98 -10.19
C TRP A 210 11.65 14.08 -8.84
N HIS A 211 11.83 13.07 -8.00
CA HIS A 211 11.25 13.02 -6.66
C HIS A 211 12.15 12.28 -5.67
N SER A 212 11.91 12.49 -4.39
CA SER A 212 12.56 11.71 -3.34
C SER A 212 12.15 10.24 -3.42
N PRO A 213 13.04 9.28 -3.10
CA PRO A 213 12.72 7.86 -3.17
C PRO A 213 11.51 7.48 -2.31
N LEU A 214 10.66 6.59 -2.83
CA LEU A 214 9.56 5.97 -2.09
C LEU A 214 10.10 4.71 -1.36
N ARG A 215 10.86 4.94 -0.30
CA ARG A 215 11.44 3.86 0.53
C ARG A 215 10.37 3.31 1.45
N GLN A 216 9.92 2.09 1.15
CA GLN A 216 8.80 1.46 1.85
C GLN A 216 9.29 0.55 2.96
N ARG A 217 8.85 0.83 4.18
CA ARG A 217 9.26 0.12 5.39
C ARG A 217 8.05 -0.50 6.09
N MET A 218 8.23 -1.71 6.61
CA MET A 218 7.23 -2.40 7.44
C MET A 218 7.77 -2.64 8.84
N VAL A 219 6.84 -2.69 9.81
CA VAL A 219 7.20 -2.86 11.23
C VAL A 219 6.08 -3.55 12.00
N LEU A 220 6.46 -4.43 12.94
CA LEU A 220 5.55 -4.99 13.93
C LEU A 220 5.28 -3.99 15.06
N MET A 221 4.02 -3.86 15.41
CA MET A 221 3.62 -3.03 16.54
C MET A 221 3.91 -3.75 17.87
N LYS A 222 4.09 -3.01 18.96
CA LYS A 222 4.18 -3.62 20.29
C LYS A 222 2.91 -4.41 20.59
N GLY A 223 3.08 -5.65 21.05
CA GLY A 223 1.95 -6.55 21.33
C GLY A 223 1.42 -7.31 20.12
N ALA A 224 2.08 -7.22 18.95
CA ALA A 224 1.70 -8.01 17.79
C ALA A 224 1.72 -9.53 18.09
N GLY A 225 0.62 -10.19 17.76
CA GLY A 225 0.41 -11.63 18.01
C GLY A 225 1.17 -12.53 17.03
N PRO A 226 1.08 -13.86 17.25
CA PRO A 226 1.85 -14.82 16.45
C PRO A 226 1.56 -14.78 14.96
N THR A 227 0.30 -14.56 14.56
CA THR A 227 -0.10 -14.47 13.15
C THR A 227 0.50 -13.24 12.46
N ALA A 228 0.55 -12.08 13.13
CA ALA A 228 1.21 -10.89 12.60
C ALA A 228 2.71 -11.10 12.43
N GLN A 229 3.36 -11.74 13.41
CA GLN A 229 4.79 -12.08 13.36
C GLN A 229 5.10 -13.08 12.23
N ALA A 230 4.26 -14.11 12.06
CA ALA A 230 4.41 -15.07 10.96
C ALA A 230 4.24 -14.40 9.59
N PHE A 231 3.24 -13.52 9.43
CA PHE A 231 3.04 -12.80 8.17
C PHE A 231 4.17 -11.81 7.89
N TYR A 232 4.69 -11.11 8.90
CA TYR A 232 5.87 -10.23 8.77
C TYR A 232 7.11 -11.00 8.31
N ALA A 233 7.34 -12.20 8.87
CA ALA A 233 8.42 -13.08 8.42
C ALA A 233 8.18 -13.60 7.00
N TYR A 234 6.94 -13.94 6.64
CA TYR A 234 6.57 -14.41 5.31
C TYR A 234 6.79 -13.35 4.23
N LEU A 235 6.50 -12.08 4.51
CA LEU A 235 6.74 -10.96 3.59
C LEU A 235 8.21 -10.83 3.17
N GLN A 236 9.14 -11.36 3.94
CA GLN A 236 10.57 -11.35 3.66
C GLN A 236 11.05 -12.59 2.89
N GLN A 237 10.17 -13.60 2.70
CA GLN A 237 10.51 -14.82 1.97
C GLN A 237 10.58 -14.58 0.45
N PRO A 238 11.34 -15.38 -0.28
CA PRO A 238 11.52 -15.23 -1.73
C PRO A 238 10.19 -15.21 -2.50
N GLU A 239 9.20 -16.00 -2.11
CA GLU A 239 7.91 -16.07 -2.78
C GLU A 239 7.11 -14.76 -2.64
N ALA A 240 7.00 -14.20 -1.44
CA ALA A 240 6.33 -12.92 -1.22
C ALA A 240 7.06 -11.78 -1.93
N ARG A 241 8.40 -11.77 -1.87
CA ARG A 241 9.24 -10.80 -2.58
C ARG A 241 9.05 -10.88 -4.10
N ARG A 242 8.98 -12.10 -4.65
CA ARG A 242 8.69 -12.30 -6.08
C ARG A 242 7.32 -11.71 -6.47
N ILE A 243 6.29 -11.95 -5.66
CA ILE A 243 4.96 -11.36 -5.91
C ILE A 243 5.03 -9.83 -5.92
N LEU A 244 5.71 -9.20 -4.94
CA LEU A 244 5.90 -7.75 -4.92
C LEU A 244 6.60 -7.25 -6.20
N ALA A 245 7.66 -7.91 -6.64
CA ALA A 245 8.39 -7.58 -7.86
C ALA A 245 7.50 -7.71 -9.12
N ASP A 246 6.66 -8.74 -9.20
CA ASP A 246 5.72 -8.95 -10.31
C ASP A 246 4.71 -7.81 -10.43
N TYR A 247 4.37 -7.16 -9.31
CA TYR A 247 3.56 -5.93 -9.29
C TYR A 247 4.37 -4.65 -9.50
N GLY A 248 5.68 -4.73 -9.77
CA GLY A 248 6.51 -3.59 -10.15
C GLY A 248 7.12 -2.81 -8.99
N PHE A 249 7.19 -3.41 -7.81
CA PHE A 249 8.03 -2.91 -6.73
C PHE A 249 9.49 -3.27 -7.01
N GLU A 250 10.40 -2.33 -6.77
CA GLU A 250 11.82 -2.64 -6.73
C GLU A 250 12.17 -3.19 -5.35
N LEU A 251 12.91 -4.30 -5.34
CA LEU A 251 13.27 -4.93 -4.08
C LEU A 251 14.62 -4.41 -3.60
N PRO A 252 14.76 -4.09 -2.30
CA PRO A 252 16.08 -3.84 -1.75
C PRO A 252 16.94 -5.11 -1.88
N PRO A 253 18.27 -4.98 -2.01
CA PRO A 253 19.17 -6.13 -2.02
C PRO A 253 18.96 -6.96 -0.75
N ASP A 254 19.10 -8.28 -0.86
CA ASP A 254 18.98 -9.18 0.27
C ASP A 254 20.03 -8.83 1.34
N MET A 255 19.60 -8.79 2.60
CA MET A 255 20.50 -8.47 3.72
C MET A 255 21.58 -9.56 3.91
N ASP A 256 21.34 -10.75 3.34
CA ASP A 256 22.26 -11.90 3.42
C ASP A 256 23.45 -11.81 2.45
N GLU A 257 23.47 -10.87 1.49
CA GLU A 257 24.61 -10.67 0.58
C GLU A 257 25.73 -9.77 1.13
N LYS A 258 25.61 -9.23 2.35
CA LYS A 258 26.61 -8.31 2.92
C LYS A 258 27.75 -8.97 3.70
N ASP A 259 27.73 -10.29 3.89
CA ASP A 259 28.75 -11.05 4.65
C ASP A 259 29.44 -12.14 3.78
N GLY A 260 29.71 -11.88 2.53
CA GLY A 260 30.48 -12.72 1.62
C GLY A 260 31.83 -12.08 1.24
#